data_17d946f49c0f19b94abf566db9589c08
#
_entry.id   17d946f49c0f19b94abf566db9589c08
#
_cell.length_a   1.000
_cell.length_b   1.000
_cell.length_c   1.000
_cell.angle_alpha   90.00
_cell.angle_beta   90.00
_cell.angle_gamma   90.00
#
_symmetry.space_group_name_H-M   'P 1'
#
loop_
_entity.id
_entity.type
_entity.pdbx_description
1 polymer ?
#
loop_
_entity_poly.entity_id
_entity_poly.type
_entity_poly.pdbx_seq_one_letter_code
_entity_poly.pdbx_strand_id
1 'polypeptide(L)'
;MNTTSSWYETLGKKISSTCSWLLPKNEQSKTKINRYVTPSYLDALRFSGLQLNPREILIFSYAAALLTFLGMILLDISIILLYYAAGVIIDLFTMALMLLTTLLLPFIMLNLIASYPKTFVQYKKIHSLGDIPEVLSYLVMYLKLVPNLENSVNFAAMESSTSLVKDLRKMLWDMQIRIYHGIDDALTQFANQWGSWSDHFKRSLHLIRSSVHESMEAQREITLNKALDVGLEGTREQMQKFASKLHQPTLIIYSIGIMIPLAVIAMLPAAGLIGLQITIFQMFFLYDIILPLILFLYMRKILLMRPATFNPPHIPNNHPEIATINKQKQLFISILLGASISLIGFSSLLFPFLSDNISGSGGMSTSFTVFAAINEWVPLTLFIIWGFVLGVSYYTHVVYHPYKKIRDQIKQMEKEFSDCLYIMGKRIG
;
A
#
# COMPACT_ATOMS: atom_id res chain seq x y z
N MET A 1 -13.06 -5.23 -2.55
CA MET A 1 -12.11 -4.45 -1.73
C MET A 1 -12.41 -4.52 -0.22
N ASN A 2 -12.89 -5.67 0.26
CA ASN A 2 -13.24 -5.88 1.68
C ASN A 2 -12.18 -6.65 2.49
N THR A 3 -11.04 -6.99 1.90
CA THR A 3 -10.05 -7.87 2.54
C THR A 3 -8.95 -7.14 3.33
N THR A 4 -8.67 -5.89 3.00
CA THR A 4 -7.60 -5.13 3.70
C THR A 4 -8.06 -4.47 4.99
N SER A 5 -9.33 -4.05 5.10
CA SER A 5 -9.89 -3.54 6.35
C SER A 5 -10.14 -4.65 7.37
N SER A 6 -10.49 -5.86 6.91
CA SER A 6 -10.80 -6.99 7.79
C SER A 6 -9.61 -7.49 8.60
N TRP A 7 -8.38 -7.51 8.04
CA TRP A 7 -7.21 -7.99 8.79
C TRP A 7 -6.80 -7.00 9.89
N TYR A 8 -6.87 -5.68 9.63
CA TYR A 8 -6.55 -4.67 10.63
C TYR A 8 -7.58 -4.66 11.76
N GLU A 9 -8.87 -4.84 11.43
CA GLU A 9 -9.94 -4.98 12.43
C GLU A 9 -9.81 -6.25 13.25
N THR A 10 -9.59 -7.37 12.59
CA THR A 10 -9.47 -8.67 13.28
C THR A 10 -8.25 -8.73 14.18
N LEU A 11 -7.08 -8.27 13.68
CA LEU A 11 -5.87 -8.18 14.47
C LEU A 11 -5.99 -7.12 15.57
N GLY A 12 -6.55 -5.95 15.26
CA GLY A 12 -6.77 -4.88 16.23
C GLY A 12 -7.66 -5.33 17.40
N LYS A 13 -8.79 -5.98 17.13
CA LYS A 13 -9.67 -6.54 18.18
C LYS A 13 -9.00 -7.64 18.99
N LYS A 14 -8.34 -8.57 18.31
CA LYS A 14 -7.65 -9.71 18.96
C LYS A 14 -6.50 -9.24 19.86
N ILE A 15 -5.65 -8.35 19.36
CA ILE A 15 -4.50 -7.84 20.14
C ILE A 15 -4.98 -6.90 21.25
N SER A 16 -6.00 -6.07 21.03
CA SER A 16 -6.54 -5.18 22.07
C SER A 16 -7.19 -5.96 23.21
N SER A 17 -7.80 -7.11 22.94
CA SER A 17 -8.35 -7.98 23.98
C SER A 17 -7.25 -8.65 24.80
N THR A 18 -6.17 -9.11 24.16
CA THR A 18 -5.05 -9.78 24.82
C THR A 18 -4.16 -8.79 25.60
N CYS A 19 -3.90 -7.60 25.01
CA CYS A 19 -2.98 -6.60 25.58
C CYS A 19 -3.71 -5.43 26.27
N SER A 20 -4.92 -5.66 26.77
CA SER A 20 -5.73 -4.62 27.45
C SER A 20 -5.06 -3.97 28.66
N TRP A 21 -4.06 -4.62 29.25
CA TRP A 21 -3.24 -4.13 30.36
C TRP A 21 -2.35 -2.94 30.00
N LEU A 22 -1.99 -2.77 28.72
CA LEU A 22 -1.15 -1.64 28.26
C LEU A 22 -1.83 -0.28 28.43
N LEU A 23 -3.15 -0.22 28.38
CA LEU A 23 -3.95 0.98 28.62
C LEU A 23 -5.15 0.65 29.51
N PRO A 24 -5.00 0.71 30.84
CA PRO A 24 -6.09 0.45 31.78
C PRO A 24 -7.23 1.44 31.60
N LYS A 25 -8.45 1.03 31.99
CA LYS A 25 -9.69 1.84 31.86
C LYS A 25 -9.78 3.01 32.85
N ASN A 26 -8.69 3.63 33.25
CA ASN A 26 -8.69 4.75 34.20
C ASN A 26 -8.90 6.10 33.52
N GLU A 27 -9.28 7.10 34.29
CA GLU A 27 -9.47 8.49 33.82
C GLU A 27 -8.21 9.09 33.20
N GLN A 28 -7.03 8.72 33.66
CA GLN A 28 -5.74 9.11 33.09
C GLN A 28 -5.53 8.57 31.66
N SER A 29 -6.12 7.43 31.33
CA SER A 29 -6.05 6.91 29.96
C SER A 29 -7.02 7.63 29.02
N LYS A 30 -8.15 8.14 29.52
CA LYS A 30 -9.04 9.01 28.74
C LYS A 30 -8.35 10.31 28.32
N THR A 31 -7.60 10.93 29.22
CA THR A 31 -6.84 12.16 28.93
C THR A 31 -5.71 11.92 27.92
N LYS A 32 -5.01 10.78 27.99
CA LYS A 32 -4.01 10.38 26.99
C LYS A 32 -4.67 10.13 25.64
N ILE A 33 -5.80 9.41 25.60
CA ILE A 33 -6.55 9.14 24.38
C ILE A 33 -6.99 10.46 23.73
N ASN A 34 -7.55 11.38 24.50
CA ASN A 34 -8.00 12.67 23.99
C ASN A 34 -6.88 13.56 23.41
N ARG A 35 -5.63 13.39 23.87
CA ARG A 35 -4.47 14.11 23.31
C ARG A 35 -4.07 13.60 21.91
N TYR A 36 -4.25 12.29 21.62
CA TYR A 36 -3.95 11.70 20.31
C TYR A 36 -5.12 11.73 19.34
N VAL A 37 -6.35 11.81 19.87
CA VAL A 37 -7.60 11.79 19.11
C VAL A 37 -8.01 13.23 18.79
N THR A 38 -7.47 13.76 17.69
CA THR A 38 -7.96 15.02 17.11
C THR A 38 -9.37 14.83 16.54
N PRO A 39 -10.22 15.87 16.48
CA PRO A 39 -11.53 15.80 15.82
C PRO A 39 -11.42 15.22 14.40
N SER A 40 -10.42 15.63 13.65
CA SER A 40 -10.13 15.11 12.31
C SER A 40 -9.81 13.60 12.28
N TYR A 41 -9.32 13.02 13.38
CA TYR A 41 -9.06 11.58 13.50
C TYR A 41 -10.37 10.81 13.75
N LEU A 42 -11.27 11.35 14.57
CA LEU A 42 -12.60 10.77 14.79
C LEU A 42 -13.44 10.78 13.53
N ASP A 43 -13.41 11.88 12.78
CA ASP A 43 -14.10 11.98 11.49
C ASP A 43 -13.51 10.99 10.48
N ALA A 44 -12.18 10.84 10.45
CA ALA A 44 -11.54 9.83 9.63
C ALA A 44 -11.97 8.41 10.04
N LEU A 45 -12.09 8.14 11.33
CA LEU A 45 -12.49 6.82 11.83
C LEU A 45 -13.96 6.50 11.49
N ARG A 46 -14.85 7.48 11.61
CA ARG A 46 -16.26 7.36 11.17
C ARG A 46 -16.36 7.12 9.67
N PHE A 47 -15.60 7.87 8.88
CA PHE A 47 -15.62 7.77 7.42
C PHE A 47 -14.98 6.45 6.92
N SER A 48 -14.00 5.90 7.65
CA SER A 48 -13.37 4.64 7.28
C SER A 48 -14.33 3.45 7.31
N GLY A 49 -15.34 3.53 8.18
CA GLY A 49 -16.25 2.42 8.48
C GLY A 49 -15.60 1.30 9.30
N LEU A 50 -14.43 1.56 9.89
CA LEU A 50 -13.75 0.61 10.78
C LEU A 50 -14.49 0.51 12.12
N GLN A 51 -14.88 -0.69 12.50
CA GLN A 51 -15.54 -0.98 13.78
C GLN A 51 -14.51 -1.11 14.93
N LEU A 52 -13.61 -0.13 15.05
CA LEU A 52 -12.58 -0.08 16.08
C LEU A 52 -12.69 1.23 16.87
N ASN A 53 -12.61 1.11 18.19
CA ASN A 53 -12.52 2.27 19.05
C ASN A 53 -11.10 2.88 19.01
N PRO A 54 -10.95 4.21 19.16
CA PRO A 54 -9.63 4.86 19.20
C PRO A 54 -8.66 4.21 20.22
N ARG A 55 -9.21 3.73 21.34
CA ARG A 55 -8.45 3.00 22.36
C ARG A 55 -7.87 1.69 21.84
N GLU A 56 -8.64 0.92 21.10
CA GLU A 56 -8.20 -0.37 20.55
C GLU A 56 -7.05 -0.18 19.55
N ILE A 57 -7.10 0.90 18.76
CA ILE A 57 -6.05 1.25 17.81
C ILE A 57 -4.76 1.64 18.55
N LEU A 58 -4.87 2.41 19.65
CA LEU A 58 -3.71 2.77 20.45
C LEU A 58 -3.09 1.55 21.13
N ILE A 59 -3.90 0.65 21.71
CA ILE A 59 -3.40 -0.60 22.29
C ILE A 59 -2.69 -1.44 21.24
N PHE A 60 -3.26 -1.55 20.05
CA PHE A 60 -2.65 -2.27 18.94
C PHE A 60 -1.32 -1.66 18.51
N SER A 61 -1.23 -0.33 18.42
CA SER A 61 -0.01 0.36 18.05
C SER A 61 1.10 0.21 19.11
N TYR A 62 0.77 0.28 20.41
CA TYR A 62 1.72 0.04 21.50
C TYR A 62 2.17 -1.41 21.58
N ALA A 63 1.25 -2.36 21.40
CA ALA A 63 1.59 -3.78 21.41
C ALA A 63 2.55 -4.14 20.26
N ALA A 64 2.31 -3.61 19.06
CA ALA A 64 3.20 -3.81 17.93
C ALA A 64 4.57 -3.13 18.13
N ALA A 65 4.61 -1.93 18.70
CA ALA A 65 5.85 -1.26 19.04
C ALA A 65 6.66 -2.04 20.10
N LEU A 66 5.99 -2.61 21.09
CA LEU A 66 6.63 -3.44 22.11
C LEU A 66 7.18 -4.74 21.51
N LEU A 67 6.43 -5.38 20.62
CA LEU A 67 6.85 -6.60 19.95
C LEU A 67 8.08 -6.36 19.05
N THR A 68 8.08 -5.24 18.30
CA THR A 68 9.25 -4.84 17.48
C THR A 68 10.45 -4.49 18.35
N PHE A 69 10.23 -3.82 19.48
CA PHE A 69 11.31 -3.50 20.43
C PHE A 69 11.97 -4.76 21.02
N LEU A 70 11.17 -5.73 21.47
CA LEU A 70 11.68 -7.02 21.95
C LEU A 70 12.40 -7.80 20.84
N GLY A 71 11.87 -7.79 19.63
CA GLY A 71 12.50 -8.43 18.47
C GLY A 71 13.86 -7.81 18.14
N MET A 72 13.99 -6.48 18.22
CA MET A 72 15.25 -5.78 18.00
C MET A 72 16.28 -6.09 19.10
N ILE A 73 15.87 -6.11 20.37
CA ILE A 73 16.75 -6.49 21.48
C ILE A 73 17.29 -7.92 21.30
N LEU A 74 16.45 -8.87 20.92
CA LEU A 74 16.88 -10.24 20.65
C LEU A 74 17.89 -10.31 19.50
N LEU A 75 17.67 -9.50 18.46
CA LEU A 75 18.56 -9.40 17.30
C LEU A 75 19.92 -8.80 17.73
N ASP A 76 19.91 -7.71 18.50
CA ASP A 76 21.13 -7.09 19.01
C ASP A 76 21.91 -8.04 19.93
N ILE A 77 21.24 -8.77 20.83
CA ILE A 77 21.90 -9.80 21.68
C ILE A 77 22.51 -10.88 20.80
N SER A 78 21.83 -11.34 19.77
CA SER A 78 22.34 -12.34 18.82
C SER A 78 23.62 -11.84 18.11
N ILE A 79 23.63 -10.58 17.68
CA ILE A 79 24.78 -9.96 17.03
C ILE A 79 25.95 -9.84 18.02
N ILE A 80 25.72 -9.34 19.23
CA ILE A 80 26.73 -9.21 20.26
C ILE A 80 27.38 -10.57 20.59
N LEU A 81 26.56 -11.63 20.70
CA LEU A 81 27.02 -12.97 20.98
C LEU A 81 27.88 -13.54 19.83
N LEU A 82 27.55 -13.18 18.60
CA LEU A 82 28.30 -13.58 17.41
C LEU A 82 29.65 -12.86 17.34
N TYR A 83 29.71 -11.56 17.68
CA TYR A 83 30.97 -10.80 17.81
C TYR A 83 31.87 -11.35 18.91
N TYR A 84 31.26 -11.70 20.06
CA TYR A 84 31.99 -12.32 21.18
C TYR A 84 32.58 -13.67 20.79
N ALA A 85 31.83 -14.52 20.08
CA ALA A 85 32.28 -15.80 19.57
C ALA A 85 33.42 -15.67 18.53
N ALA A 86 33.40 -14.58 17.74
CA ALA A 86 34.44 -14.27 16.77
C ALA A 86 35.70 -13.60 17.38
N GLY A 87 35.69 -13.31 18.70
CA GLY A 87 36.79 -12.62 19.38
C GLY A 87 37.04 -11.18 18.93
N VAL A 88 36.05 -10.53 18.30
CA VAL A 88 36.13 -9.17 17.78
C VAL A 88 35.54 -8.19 18.79
N ILE A 89 36.25 -7.12 19.11
CA ILE A 89 35.75 -6.05 19.98
C ILE A 89 34.76 -5.20 19.18
N ILE A 90 33.56 -5.00 19.75
CA ILE A 90 32.53 -4.15 19.14
C ILE A 90 32.96 -2.70 19.28
N ASP A 91 33.03 -1.98 18.17
CA ASP A 91 33.36 -0.56 18.12
C ASP A 91 32.22 0.30 18.70
N LEU A 92 32.58 1.42 19.36
CA LEU A 92 31.62 2.33 19.99
C LEU A 92 30.56 2.83 18.99
N PHE A 93 30.95 3.04 17.73
CA PHE A 93 30.04 3.49 16.68
C PHE A 93 29.01 2.42 16.31
N THR A 94 29.41 1.14 16.25
CA THR A 94 28.45 0.04 15.99
C THR A 94 27.47 -0.12 17.13
N MET A 95 27.89 0.03 18.39
CA MET A 95 26.99 0.03 19.54
C MET A 95 25.98 1.18 19.49
N ALA A 96 26.44 2.38 19.15
CA ALA A 96 25.57 3.55 18.99
C ALA A 96 24.54 3.36 17.86
N LEU A 97 24.96 2.76 16.74
CA LEU A 97 24.08 2.46 15.61
C LEU A 97 23.01 1.41 15.95
N MET A 98 23.38 0.33 16.65
CA MET A 98 22.46 -0.68 17.17
C MET A 98 21.42 -0.05 18.11
N LEU A 99 21.86 0.77 19.05
CA LEU A 99 20.98 1.45 20.00
C LEU A 99 20.02 2.41 19.26
N LEU A 100 20.51 3.14 18.27
CA LEU A 100 19.69 4.05 17.46
C LEU A 100 18.57 3.29 16.76
N THR A 101 18.84 2.15 16.15
CA THR A 101 17.83 1.38 15.40
C THR A 101 16.85 0.66 16.31
N THR A 102 17.31 0.14 17.45
CA THR A 102 16.44 -0.46 18.46
C THR A 102 15.43 0.55 18.99
N LEU A 103 15.75 1.84 18.98
CA LEU A 103 14.86 2.91 19.44
C LEU A 103 13.98 3.45 18.30
N LEU A 104 14.53 3.57 17.10
CA LEU A 104 13.87 4.20 15.95
C LEU A 104 12.82 3.30 15.29
N LEU A 105 13.09 2.00 15.14
CA LEU A 105 12.17 1.05 14.49
C LEU A 105 10.83 0.89 15.23
N PRO A 106 10.78 0.68 16.56
CA PRO A 106 9.51 0.62 17.29
C PRO A 106 8.72 1.93 17.21
N PHE A 107 9.40 3.08 17.21
CA PHE A 107 8.76 4.38 17.07
C PHE A 107 8.11 4.55 15.68
N ILE A 108 8.78 4.11 14.63
CA ILE A 108 8.23 4.08 13.27
C ILE A 108 7.00 3.17 13.20
N MET A 109 7.09 1.95 13.77
CA MET A 109 5.96 1.00 13.77
C MET A 109 4.75 1.54 14.53
N LEU A 110 4.98 2.20 15.65
CA LEU A 110 3.93 2.87 16.42
C LEU A 110 3.19 3.90 15.55
N ASN A 111 3.95 4.79 14.87
CA ASN A 111 3.38 5.81 14.00
C ASN A 111 2.67 5.21 12.78
N LEU A 112 3.21 4.17 12.17
CA LEU A 112 2.60 3.52 11.01
C LEU A 112 1.23 2.91 11.33
N ILE A 113 1.11 2.23 12.46
CA ILE A 113 -0.13 1.57 12.88
C ILE A 113 -1.13 2.61 13.38
N ALA A 114 -0.71 3.60 14.17
CA ALA A 114 -1.57 4.65 14.68
C ALA A 114 -2.13 5.55 13.56
N SER A 115 -1.34 5.83 12.50
CA SER A 115 -1.77 6.65 11.37
C SER A 115 -2.56 5.89 10.30
N TYR A 116 -2.63 4.55 10.40
CA TYR A 116 -3.30 3.71 9.40
C TYR A 116 -4.74 4.15 9.07
N PRO A 117 -5.64 4.46 10.03
CA PRO A 117 -6.99 4.90 9.71
C PRO A 117 -7.02 6.20 8.89
N LYS A 118 -6.14 7.16 9.19
CA LYS A 118 -5.99 8.39 8.40
C LYS A 118 -5.57 8.10 6.95
N THR A 119 -4.54 7.28 6.79
CA THR A 119 -4.03 6.91 5.46
C THR A 119 -5.04 6.10 4.67
N PHE A 120 -5.78 5.22 5.35
CA PHE A 120 -6.84 4.42 4.73
C PHE A 120 -7.99 5.30 4.23
N VAL A 121 -8.41 6.30 5.01
CA VAL A 121 -9.44 7.25 4.59
C VAL A 121 -8.98 8.12 3.42
N GLN A 122 -7.74 8.61 3.47
CA GLN A 122 -7.17 9.35 2.33
C GLN A 122 -7.14 8.51 1.06
N TYR A 123 -6.70 7.26 1.17
CA TYR A 123 -6.72 6.30 0.07
C TYR A 123 -8.14 6.08 -0.46
N LYS A 124 -9.12 5.80 0.42
CA LYS A 124 -10.51 5.59 0.05
C LYS A 124 -11.11 6.83 -0.63
N LYS A 125 -10.82 8.03 -0.13
CA LYS A 125 -11.26 9.29 -0.71
C LYS A 125 -10.71 9.51 -2.13
N ILE A 126 -9.40 9.35 -2.29
CA ILE A 126 -8.74 9.51 -3.59
C ILE A 126 -9.28 8.49 -4.61
N HIS A 127 -9.52 7.26 -4.17
CA HIS A 127 -10.11 6.23 -5.02
C HIS A 127 -11.55 6.54 -5.41
N SER A 128 -12.36 7.04 -4.49
CA SER A 128 -13.75 7.42 -4.79
C SER A 128 -13.85 8.59 -5.76
N LEU A 129 -12.85 9.48 -5.82
CA LEU A 129 -12.82 10.55 -6.81
C LEU A 129 -12.65 10.03 -8.26
N GLY A 130 -12.00 8.88 -8.43
CA GLY A 130 -11.91 8.22 -9.74
C GLY A 130 -13.23 7.65 -10.24
N ASP A 131 -14.18 7.42 -9.34
CA ASP A 131 -15.50 6.86 -9.65
C ASP A 131 -16.51 7.95 -10.10
N ILE A 132 -16.14 9.23 -9.97
CA ILE A 132 -16.99 10.38 -10.29
C ILE A 132 -17.56 10.32 -11.72
N PRO A 133 -16.76 10.07 -12.79
CA PRO A 133 -17.28 10.03 -14.15
C PRO A 133 -18.37 8.98 -14.34
N GLU A 134 -18.20 7.80 -13.75
CA GLU A 134 -19.16 6.71 -13.83
C GLU A 134 -20.49 7.10 -13.18
N VAL A 135 -20.45 7.61 -11.95
CA VAL A 135 -21.65 8.02 -11.22
C VAL A 135 -22.37 9.19 -11.93
N LEU A 136 -21.61 10.20 -12.42
CA LEU A 136 -22.18 11.30 -13.17
C LEU A 136 -22.83 10.84 -14.48
N SER A 137 -22.22 9.88 -15.17
CA SER A 137 -22.76 9.31 -16.41
C SER A 137 -24.12 8.63 -16.17
N TYR A 138 -24.24 7.84 -15.11
CA TYR A 138 -25.52 7.21 -14.76
C TYR A 138 -26.59 8.23 -14.37
N LEU A 139 -26.24 9.26 -13.60
CA LEU A 139 -27.15 10.35 -13.24
C LEU A 139 -27.65 11.08 -14.48
N VAL A 140 -26.74 11.49 -15.37
CA VAL A 140 -27.06 12.23 -16.58
C VAL A 140 -27.86 11.38 -17.56
N MET A 141 -27.48 10.11 -17.75
CA MET A 141 -28.20 9.19 -18.62
C MET A 141 -29.67 9.03 -18.21
N TYR A 142 -29.93 8.82 -16.92
CA TYR A 142 -31.30 8.69 -16.43
C TYR A 142 -32.09 10.00 -16.56
N LEU A 143 -31.48 11.15 -16.21
CA LEU A 143 -32.17 12.45 -16.26
C LEU A 143 -32.47 12.92 -17.69
N LYS A 144 -31.73 12.45 -18.70
CA LYS A 144 -32.08 12.66 -20.11
C LYS A 144 -33.35 11.96 -20.51
N LEU A 145 -33.63 10.78 -19.93
CA LEU A 145 -34.82 10.01 -20.22
C LEU A 145 -36.02 10.47 -19.36
N VAL A 146 -35.79 10.65 -18.06
CA VAL A 146 -36.84 11.00 -17.09
C VAL A 146 -36.32 12.10 -16.17
N PRO A 147 -36.94 13.30 -16.13
CA PRO A 147 -36.51 14.41 -15.30
C PRO A 147 -36.91 14.24 -13.84
N ASN A 148 -36.45 13.16 -13.21
CA ASN A 148 -36.71 12.84 -11.81
C ASN A 148 -35.38 12.60 -11.08
N LEU A 149 -35.00 13.54 -10.21
CA LEU A 149 -33.72 13.53 -9.52
C LEU A 149 -33.59 12.34 -8.55
N GLU A 150 -34.68 12.01 -7.81
CA GLU A 150 -34.66 10.91 -6.84
C GLU A 150 -34.45 9.56 -7.54
N ASN A 151 -35.18 9.32 -8.62
CA ASN A 151 -35.03 8.09 -9.39
C ASN A 151 -33.67 8.00 -10.07
N SER A 152 -33.10 9.12 -10.54
CA SER A 152 -31.76 9.12 -11.15
C SER A 152 -30.67 8.78 -10.14
N VAL A 153 -30.75 9.31 -8.92
CA VAL A 153 -29.81 8.99 -7.84
C VAL A 153 -29.96 7.54 -7.41
N ASN A 154 -31.19 7.04 -7.33
CA ASN A 154 -31.45 5.63 -7.02
C ASN A 154 -30.91 4.69 -8.11
N PHE A 155 -31.11 5.03 -9.38
CA PHE A 155 -30.54 4.30 -10.51
C PHE A 155 -29.01 4.26 -10.45
N ALA A 156 -28.35 5.40 -10.28
CA ALA A 156 -26.90 5.45 -10.13
C ALA A 156 -26.39 4.64 -8.94
N ALA A 157 -27.15 4.63 -7.83
CA ALA A 157 -26.84 3.85 -6.64
C ALA A 157 -27.03 2.33 -6.82
N MET A 158 -27.88 1.90 -7.74
CA MET A 158 -28.10 0.48 -8.04
C MET A 158 -27.07 -0.04 -9.05
N GLU A 159 -26.85 0.67 -10.14
CA GLU A 159 -26.04 0.22 -11.28
C GLU A 159 -24.52 0.29 -10.99
N SER A 160 -24.06 1.29 -10.27
CA SER A 160 -22.64 1.40 -9.98
C SER A 160 -22.25 0.59 -8.74
N SER A 161 -21.08 -0.03 -8.80
CA SER A 161 -20.49 -0.82 -7.70
C SER A 161 -19.36 -0.10 -6.98
N THR A 162 -19.16 1.17 -7.24
CA THR A 162 -18.04 1.97 -6.80
C THR A 162 -18.07 2.34 -5.31
N SER A 163 -16.96 2.85 -4.79
CA SER A 163 -16.87 3.28 -3.38
C SER A 163 -17.76 4.48 -3.08
N LEU A 164 -17.90 5.39 -4.06
CA LEU A 164 -18.74 6.60 -3.98
C LEU A 164 -20.22 6.25 -3.81
N VAL A 165 -20.65 5.16 -4.42
CA VAL A 165 -22.04 4.68 -4.37
C VAL A 165 -22.48 4.29 -2.96
N LYS A 166 -21.56 3.83 -2.12
CA LYS A 166 -21.90 3.52 -0.71
C LYS A 166 -22.34 4.78 0.04
N ASP A 167 -21.70 5.90 -0.24
CA ASP A 167 -22.06 7.17 0.37
C ASP A 167 -23.37 7.75 -0.24
N LEU A 168 -23.60 7.50 -1.54
CA LEU A 168 -24.87 7.78 -2.22
C LEU A 168 -26.02 6.96 -1.63
N ARG A 169 -25.84 5.66 -1.42
CA ARG A 169 -26.86 4.80 -0.75
C ARG A 169 -27.12 5.24 0.67
N LYS A 170 -26.09 5.67 1.40
CA LYS A 170 -26.26 6.24 2.74
C LYS A 170 -27.07 7.52 2.68
N MET A 171 -26.80 8.43 1.74
CA MET A 171 -27.59 9.65 1.55
C MET A 171 -29.07 9.35 1.25
N LEU A 172 -29.36 8.36 0.39
CA LEU A 172 -30.73 7.92 0.12
C LEU A 172 -31.39 7.35 1.38
N TRP A 173 -30.67 6.55 2.16
CA TRP A 173 -31.15 6.02 3.43
C TRP A 173 -31.46 7.16 4.43
N ASP A 174 -30.52 8.11 4.57
CA ASP A 174 -30.68 9.26 5.46
C ASP A 174 -31.90 10.12 5.04
N MET A 175 -32.21 10.20 3.74
CA MET A 175 -33.43 10.82 3.22
C MET A 175 -34.70 10.02 3.59
N GLN A 176 -34.68 8.69 3.47
CA GLN A 176 -35.83 7.83 3.81
C GLN A 176 -36.19 7.91 5.29
N ILE A 177 -35.19 8.03 6.18
CA ILE A 177 -35.41 8.20 7.61
C ILE A 177 -35.66 9.67 8.02
N ARG A 178 -35.85 10.57 7.01
CA ARG A 178 -36.18 11.99 7.17
C ARG A 178 -35.12 12.85 7.89
N ILE A 179 -33.85 12.49 7.76
CA ILE A 179 -32.76 13.39 8.18
C ILE A 179 -32.69 14.59 7.25
N TYR A 180 -32.97 14.40 5.95
CA TYR A 180 -33.09 15.45 4.95
C TYR A 180 -34.54 15.69 4.55
N HIS A 181 -34.88 16.95 4.23
CA HIS A 181 -36.25 17.33 3.87
C HIS A 181 -36.66 16.87 2.47
N GLY A 182 -35.71 16.49 1.63
CA GLY A 182 -35.94 15.98 0.27
C GLY A 182 -34.64 15.74 -0.47
N ILE A 183 -34.76 15.28 -1.71
CA ILE A 183 -33.61 14.92 -2.55
C ILE A 183 -32.71 16.13 -2.87
N ASP A 184 -33.27 17.32 -3.02
CA ASP A 184 -32.53 18.55 -3.30
C ASP A 184 -31.62 18.95 -2.13
N ASP A 185 -32.12 18.82 -0.90
CA ASP A 185 -31.36 19.10 0.31
C ASP A 185 -30.28 18.01 0.51
N ALA A 186 -30.66 16.75 0.39
CA ALA A 186 -29.74 15.63 0.50
C ALA A 186 -28.57 15.73 -0.50
N LEU A 187 -28.87 16.02 -1.77
CA LEU A 187 -27.86 16.17 -2.82
C LEU A 187 -26.96 17.39 -2.59
N THR A 188 -27.51 18.46 -2.03
CA THR A 188 -26.75 19.68 -1.67
C THR A 188 -25.77 19.39 -0.55
N GLN A 189 -26.18 18.70 0.48
CA GLN A 189 -25.32 18.28 1.59
C GLN A 189 -24.24 17.31 1.10
N PHE A 190 -24.60 16.37 0.26
CA PHE A 190 -23.67 15.43 -0.39
C PHE A 190 -22.64 16.18 -1.24
N ALA A 191 -23.10 17.14 -2.07
CA ALA A 191 -22.22 17.97 -2.88
C ALA A 191 -21.26 18.83 -2.03
N ASN A 192 -21.72 19.36 -0.89
CA ASN A 192 -20.87 20.11 0.03
C ASN A 192 -19.85 19.22 0.74
N GLN A 193 -20.24 18.01 1.14
CA GLN A 193 -19.35 17.04 1.78
C GLN A 193 -18.21 16.64 0.84
N TRP A 194 -18.51 16.32 -0.42
CA TRP A 194 -17.54 15.90 -1.43
C TRP A 194 -16.82 17.08 -2.08
N GLY A 195 -17.41 18.28 -2.04
CA GLY A 195 -16.84 19.52 -2.58
C GLY A 195 -15.53 19.94 -1.93
N SER A 196 -15.31 19.57 -0.67
CA SER A 196 -14.03 19.80 0.01
C SER A 196 -12.85 19.07 -0.65
N TRP A 197 -13.11 18.06 -1.49
CA TRP A 197 -12.09 17.23 -2.18
C TRP A 197 -12.11 17.39 -3.70
N SER A 198 -13.26 17.70 -4.29
CA SER A 198 -13.43 17.97 -5.71
C SER A 198 -14.47 19.06 -5.95
N ASP A 199 -13.99 20.28 -6.22
CA ASP A 199 -14.86 21.41 -6.55
C ASP A 199 -15.60 21.17 -7.89
N HIS A 200 -14.95 20.51 -8.85
CA HIS A 200 -15.60 20.13 -10.12
C HIS A 200 -16.78 19.18 -9.90
N PHE A 201 -16.65 18.19 -9.03
CA PHE A 201 -17.75 17.28 -8.69
C PHE A 201 -18.91 18.02 -8.03
N LYS A 202 -18.61 18.91 -7.09
CA LYS A 202 -19.62 19.78 -6.48
C LYS A 202 -20.38 20.60 -7.52
N ARG A 203 -19.66 21.25 -8.44
CA ARG A 203 -20.25 22.03 -9.53
C ARG A 203 -21.11 21.17 -10.46
N SER A 204 -20.66 19.98 -10.82
CA SER A 204 -21.41 19.02 -11.64
C SER A 204 -22.73 18.63 -10.95
N LEU A 205 -22.72 18.33 -9.66
CA LEU A 205 -23.94 18.01 -8.91
C LEU A 205 -24.91 19.18 -8.83
N HIS A 206 -24.41 20.41 -8.67
CA HIS A 206 -25.25 21.60 -8.72
C HIS A 206 -25.88 21.83 -10.10
N LEU A 207 -25.14 21.58 -11.20
CA LEU A 207 -25.67 21.65 -12.56
C LEU A 207 -26.73 20.56 -12.79
N ILE A 208 -26.51 19.34 -12.31
CA ILE A 208 -27.50 18.26 -12.37
C ILE A 208 -28.77 18.64 -11.63
N ARG A 209 -28.64 19.20 -10.42
CA ARG A 209 -29.80 19.67 -9.66
C ARG A 209 -30.56 20.79 -10.38
N SER A 210 -29.85 21.76 -10.95
CA SER A 210 -30.51 22.89 -11.65
C SER A 210 -31.20 22.43 -12.93
N SER A 211 -30.67 21.40 -13.62
CA SER A 211 -31.24 20.92 -14.88
C SER A 211 -32.67 20.38 -14.75
N VAL A 212 -33.03 19.85 -13.57
CA VAL A 212 -34.39 19.32 -13.32
C VAL A 212 -35.45 20.44 -13.28
N HIS A 213 -35.04 21.67 -12.94
CA HIS A 213 -35.93 22.83 -12.90
C HIS A 213 -36.04 23.55 -14.25
N GLU A 214 -35.30 23.12 -15.29
CA GLU A 214 -35.37 23.71 -16.62
C GLU A 214 -36.62 23.23 -17.37
N SER A 215 -37.40 24.20 -17.86
CA SER A 215 -38.67 23.92 -18.54
C SER A 215 -38.48 23.40 -19.96
N MET A 216 -37.39 23.78 -20.63
CA MET A 216 -37.08 23.37 -22.00
C MET A 216 -36.17 22.16 -22.04
N GLU A 217 -36.58 21.11 -22.74
CA GLU A 217 -35.84 19.86 -22.85
C GLU A 217 -34.44 20.06 -23.44
N ALA A 218 -34.33 20.88 -24.52
CA ALA A 218 -33.05 21.17 -25.15
C ALA A 218 -32.07 21.87 -24.17
N GLN A 219 -32.59 22.80 -23.36
CA GLN A 219 -31.76 23.49 -22.36
C GLN A 219 -31.29 22.52 -21.25
N ARG A 220 -32.21 21.64 -20.78
CA ARG A 220 -31.90 20.60 -19.80
C ARG A 220 -30.79 19.69 -20.31
N GLU A 221 -30.85 19.26 -21.56
CA GLU A 221 -29.83 18.41 -22.15
C GLU A 221 -28.46 19.11 -22.22
N ILE A 222 -28.43 20.38 -22.62
CA ILE A 222 -27.19 21.17 -22.62
C ILE A 222 -26.59 21.27 -21.21
N THR A 223 -27.41 21.53 -20.20
CA THR A 223 -26.95 21.65 -18.79
C THR A 223 -26.45 20.30 -18.26
N LEU A 224 -27.12 19.20 -18.61
CA LEU A 224 -26.67 17.85 -18.24
C LEU A 224 -25.35 17.46 -18.91
N ASN A 225 -25.18 17.76 -20.21
CA ASN A 225 -23.91 17.53 -20.90
C ASN A 225 -22.79 18.38 -20.27
N LYS A 226 -23.06 19.65 -19.97
CA LYS A 226 -22.11 20.53 -19.29
C LYS A 226 -21.72 20.01 -17.90
N ALA A 227 -22.68 19.42 -17.15
CA ALA A 227 -22.39 18.82 -15.87
C ALA A 227 -21.43 17.63 -15.99
N LEU A 228 -21.60 16.80 -17.01
CA LEU A 228 -20.71 15.68 -17.30
C LEU A 228 -19.31 16.18 -17.70
N ASP A 229 -19.23 17.17 -18.60
CA ASP A 229 -17.97 17.74 -19.05
C ASP A 229 -17.16 18.35 -17.90
N VAL A 230 -17.81 19.10 -17.01
CA VAL A 230 -17.16 19.66 -15.80
C VAL A 230 -16.62 18.55 -14.88
N GLY A 231 -17.35 17.46 -14.72
CA GLY A 231 -16.89 16.32 -13.91
C GLY A 231 -15.70 15.59 -14.55
N LEU A 232 -15.74 15.37 -15.87
CA LEU A 232 -14.66 14.75 -16.62
C LEU A 232 -13.39 15.61 -16.63
N GLU A 233 -13.54 16.92 -16.86
CA GLU A 233 -12.41 17.87 -16.82
C GLU A 233 -11.77 17.89 -15.43
N GLY A 234 -12.58 17.83 -14.36
CA GLY A 234 -12.07 17.74 -12.98
C GLY A 234 -11.22 16.50 -12.73
N THR A 235 -11.61 15.35 -13.25
CA THR A 235 -10.82 14.12 -13.15
C THR A 235 -9.55 14.20 -13.97
N ARG A 236 -9.62 14.74 -15.18
CA ARG A 236 -8.47 14.97 -16.05
C ARG A 236 -7.44 15.90 -15.41
N GLU A 237 -7.90 17.01 -14.85
CA GLU A 237 -7.03 17.97 -14.15
C GLU A 237 -6.34 17.34 -12.93
N GLN A 238 -7.06 16.52 -12.16
CA GLN A 238 -6.46 15.79 -11.03
C GLN A 238 -5.38 14.81 -11.49
N MET A 239 -5.61 14.12 -12.61
CA MET A 239 -4.59 13.22 -13.20
C MET A 239 -3.35 13.97 -13.65
N GLN A 240 -3.52 15.11 -14.33
CA GLN A 240 -2.41 15.95 -14.78
C GLN A 240 -1.63 16.52 -13.60
N LYS A 241 -2.32 17.00 -12.56
CA LYS A 241 -1.69 17.49 -11.32
C LYS A 241 -0.91 16.39 -10.61
N PHE A 242 -1.41 15.17 -10.61
CA PHE A 242 -0.69 14.05 -10.03
C PHE A 242 0.55 13.70 -10.86
N ALA A 243 0.41 13.59 -12.18
CA ALA A 243 1.52 13.28 -13.08
C ALA A 243 2.65 14.33 -12.99
N SER A 244 2.30 15.61 -12.96
CA SER A 244 3.30 16.68 -12.80
C SER A 244 3.99 16.68 -11.44
N LYS A 245 3.26 16.33 -10.38
CA LYS A 245 3.82 16.22 -9.03
C LYS A 245 4.72 14.99 -8.82
N LEU A 246 4.66 13.98 -9.69
CA LEU A 246 5.52 12.79 -9.59
C LEU A 246 6.98 13.05 -9.95
N HIS A 247 7.27 14.08 -10.71
CA HIS A 247 8.64 14.35 -11.17
C HIS A 247 9.60 14.63 -9.99
N GLN A 248 9.23 15.50 -9.07
CA GLN A 248 10.05 15.84 -7.90
C GLN A 248 10.33 14.64 -6.98
N PRO A 249 9.30 13.86 -6.56
CA PRO A 249 9.53 12.65 -5.76
C PRO A 249 10.44 11.63 -6.44
N THR A 250 10.34 11.48 -7.76
CA THR A 250 11.20 10.54 -8.51
C THR A 250 12.66 10.98 -8.46
N LEU A 251 12.95 12.28 -8.60
CA LEU A 251 14.30 12.81 -8.44
C LEU A 251 14.84 12.60 -7.02
N ILE A 252 14.01 12.79 -6.00
CA ILE A 252 14.40 12.56 -4.59
C ILE A 252 14.73 11.08 -4.35
N ILE A 253 13.89 10.14 -4.87
CA ILE A 253 14.15 8.71 -4.75
C ILE A 253 15.47 8.34 -5.45
N TYR A 254 15.72 8.89 -6.64
CA TYR A 254 16.97 8.68 -7.37
C TYR A 254 18.17 9.23 -6.60
N SER A 255 18.07 10.44 -6.05
CA SER A 255 19.15 11.06 -5.28
C SER A 255 19.46 10.27 -4.01
N ILE A 256 18.47 9.90 -3.22
CA ILE A 256 18.66 9.15 -1.97
C ILE A 256 19.06 7.71 -2.25
N GLY A 257 18.44 7.06 -3.26
CA GLY A 257 18.64 5.63 -3.52
C GLY A 257 19.89 5.29 -4.32
N ILE A 258 20.40 6.23 -5.13
CA ILE A 258 21.53 5.97 -6.03
C ILE A 258 22.68 6.96 -5.82
N MET A 259 22.40 8.26 -5.89
CA MET A 259 23.46 9.28 -5.86
C MET A 259 24.19 9.34 -4.52
N ILE A 260 23.47 9.35 -3.41
CA ILE A 260 24.07 9.39 -2.06
C ILE A 260 24.89 8.14 -1.77
N PRO A 261 24.37 6.90 -1.97
CA PRO A 261 25.16 5.68 -1.82
C PRO A 261 26.45 5.69 -2.64
N LEU A 262 26.34 6.05 -3.90
CA LEU A 262 27.51 6.09 -4.80
C LEU A 262 28.55 7.12 -4.34
N ALA A 263 28.12 8.31 -3.90
CA ALA A 263 29.02 9.33 -3.37
C ALA A 263 29.74 8.85 -2.08
N VAL A 264 29.01 8.18 -1.17
CA VAL A 264 29.61 7.66 0.08
C VAL A 264 30.64 6.56 -0.24
N ILE A 265 30.34 5.63 -1.16
CA ILE A 265 31.28 4.60 -1.58
C ILE A 265 32.54 5.24 -2.20
N ALA A 266 32.38 6.26 -3.04
CA ALA A 266 33.51 6.97 -3.65
C ALA A 266 34.39 7.70 -2.62
N MET A 267 33.84 8.13 -1.47
CA MET A 267 34.56 8.79 -0.39
C MET A 267 35.25 7.80 0.56
N LEU A 268 34.94 6.49 0.53
CA LEU A 268 35.53 5.51 1.45
C LEU A 268 37.07 5.49 1.44
N PRO A 269 37.79 5.52 0.28
CA PRO A 269 39.22 5.53 0.28
C PRO A 269 39.81 6.78 0.98
N ALA A 270 39.18 7.93 0.77
CA ALA A 270 39.61 9.19 1.43
C ALA A 270 39.38 9.17 2.95
N ALA A 271 38.26 8.57 3.39
CA ALA A 271 37.95 8.37 4.80
C ALA A 271 39.01 7.45 5.48
N GLY A 272 39.48 6.41 4.80
CA GLY A 272 40.54 5.52 5.26
C GLY A 272 41.87 6.25 5.44
N LEU A 273 42.21 7.22 4.57
CA LEU A 273 43.42 8.02 4.68
C LEU A 273 43.41 8.97 5.91
N ILE A 274 42.23 9.39 6.34
CA ILE A 274 42.02 10.25 7.53
C ILE A 274 41.99 9.40 8.82
N GLY A 275 42.05 8.05 8.71
CA GLY A 275 42.03 7.14 9.86
C GLY A 275 40.62 6.72 10.32
N LEU A 276 39.59 7.06 9.54
CA LEU A 276 38.23 6.56 9.79
C LEU A 276 38.13 5.11 9.31
N GLN A 277 38.08 4.18 10.25
CA GLN A 277 37.85 2.76 9.93
C GLN A 277 36.37 2.46 9.87
N ILE A 278 35.82 2.38 8.66
CA ILE A 278 34.42 2.00 8.45
C ILE A 278 34.33 0.49 8.33
N THR A 279 33.65 -0.16 9.25
CA THR A 279 33.47 -1.61 9.28
C THR A 279 32.45 -2.06 8.23
N ILE A 280 32.64 -3.26 7.67
CA ILE A 280 31.68 -3.87 6.72
C ILE A 280 30.26 -3.92 7.31
N PHE A 281 30.14 -4.19 8.61
CA PHE A 281 28.85 -4.21 9.30
C PHE A 281 28.14 -2.86 9.31
N GLN A 282 28.85 -1.76 9.48
CA GLN A 282 28.32 -0.40 9.43
C GLN A 282 27.77 -0.08 8.04
N MET A 283 28.50 -0.50 6.99
CA MET A 283 28.06 -0.34 5.61
C MET A 283 26.82 -1.16 5.31
N PHE A 284 26.82 -2.43 5.69
CA PHE A 284 25.64 -3.30 5.56
C PHE A 284 24.41 -2.67 6.22
N PHE A 285 24.56 -2.21 7.44
CA PHE A 285 23.45 -1.64 8.19
C PHE A 285 22.90 -0.35 7.55
N LEU A 286 23.78 0.50 7.05
CA LEU A 286 23.39 1.74 6.39
C LEU A 286 22.69 1.49 5.06
N TYR A 287 23.24 0.60 4.21
CA TYR A 287 22.74 0.38 2.86
C TYR A 287 21.62 -0.65 2.77
N ASP A 288 21.64 -1.71 3.56
CA ASP A 288 20.68 -2.79 3.46
C ASP A 288 19.48 -2.64 4.42
N ILE A 289 19.59 -1.83 5.47
CA ILE A 289 18.51 -1.63 6.43
C ILE A 289 17.98 -0.20 6.40
N ILE A 290 18.81 0.79 6.70
CA ILE A 290 18.36 2.20 6.88
C ILE A 290 17.88 2.78 5.55
N LEU A 291 18.65 2.67 4.50
CA LEU A 291 18.33 3.28 3.21
C LEU A 291 17.07 2.68 2.57
N PRO A 292 16.86 1.35 2.46
CA PRO A 292 15.63 0.79 1.96
C PRO A 292 14.41 1.15 2.81
N LEU A 293 14.57 1.26 4.14
CA LEU A 293 13.49 1.67 5.03
C LEU A 293 13.03 3.10 4.75
N ILE A 294 13.97 4.04 4.62
CA ILE A 294 13.66 5.45 4.29
C ILE A 294 12.97 5.52 2.92
N LEU A 295 13.50 4.83 1.91
CA LEU A 295 12.92 4.79 0.56
C LEU A 295 11.53 4.18 0.56
N PHE A 296 11.32 3.08 1.30
CA PHE A 296 10.02 2.44 1.41
C PHE A 296 8.96 3.36 2.04
N LEU A 297 9.30 4.04 3.14
CA LEU A 297 8.40 4.99 3.79
C LEU A 297 8.05 6.17 2.87
N TYR A 298 9.03 6.67 2.14
CA TYR A 298 8.85 7.76 1.20
C TYR A 298 8.00 7.35 -0.01
N MET A 299 8.32 6.21 -0.65
CA MET A 299 7.52 5.65 -1.76
C MET A 299 6.08 5.35 -1.34
N ARG A 300 5.87 4.78 -0.15
CA ARG A 300 4.54 4.52 0.39
C ARG A 300 3.70 5.80 0.46
N LYS A 301 4.28 6.90 0.94
CA LYS A 301 3.61 8.20 1.02
C LYS A 301 3.18 8.70 -0.36
N ILE A 302 4.03 8.56 -1.38
CA ILE A 302 3.74 9.00 -2.75
C ILE A 302 2.66 8.11 -3.39
N LEU A 303 2.78 6.79 -3.24
CA LEU A 303 1.82 5.85 -3.82
C LEU A 303 0.41 6.00 -3.25
N LEU A 304 0.28 6.45 -1.99
CA LEU A 304 -1.03 6.74 -1.39
C LEU A 304 -1.74 7.94 -2.04
N MET A 305 -1.01 8.81 -2.74
CA MET A 305 -1.59 9.97 -3.47
C MET A 305 -2.05 9.63 -4.89
N ARG A 306 -1.86 8.37 -5.34
CA ARG A 306 -2.18 7.95 -6.71
C ARG A 306 -3.70 8.00 -6.97
N PRO A 307 -4.17 8.68 -8.03
CA PRO A 307 -5.58 8.71 -8.41
C PRO A 307 -6.12 7.32 -8.77
N ALA A 308 -7.39 7.09 -8.48
CA ALA A 308 -8.06 5.81 -8.70
C ALA A 308 -8.28 5.45 -10.18
N THR A 309 -8.23 6.42 -11.08
CA THR A 309 -8.35 6.21 -12.52
C THR A 309 -7.34 5.21 -13.10
N PHE A 310 -6.31 4.88 -12.34
CA PHE A 310 -5.34 3.83 -12.67
C PHE A 310 -5.65 2.48 -12.01
N ASN A 311 -6.80 2.34 -11.37
CA ASN A 311 -7.15 1.06 -10.76
C ASN A 311 -7.37 0.01 -11.84
N PRO A 312 -6.77 -1.18 -11.68
CA PRO A 312 -7.11 -2.29 -12.52
C PRO A 312 -8.57 -2.71 -12.27
N PRO A 313 -9.28 -3.24 -13.29
CA PRO A 313 -10.64 -3.73 -13.12
C PRO A 313 -10.69 -4.79 -12.02
N HIS A 314 -11.78 -4.80 -11.26
CA HIS A 314 -11.98 -5.76 -10.18
C HIS A 314 -12.27 -7.15 -10.75
N ILE A 315 -11.33 -8.07 -10.58
CA ILE A 315 -11.49 -9.46 -10.99
C ILE A 315 -12.05 -10.27 -9.81
N PRO A 316 -13.22 -10.90 -9.94
CA PRO A 316 -13.78 -11.70 -8.87
C PRO A 316 -12.93 -12.95 -8.60
N ASN A 317 -12.81 -13.33 -7.32
CA ASN A 317 -12.00 -14.48 -6.92
C ASN A 317 -12.53 -15.83 -7.48
N ASN A 318 -13.77 -15.86 -7.91
CA ASN A 318 -14.44 -17.06 -8.48
C ASN A 318 -14.18 -17.24 -9.98
N HIS A 319 -13.33 -16.39 -10.59
CA HIS A 319 -12.98 -16.53 -12.00
C HIS A 319 -12.29 -17.89 -12.23
N PRO A 320 -12.72 -18.70 -13.26
CA PRO A 320 -12.23 -20.06 -13.46
C PRO A 320 -10.70 -20.17 -13.56
N GLU A 321 -10.02 -19.25 -14.21
CA GLU A 321 -8.56 -19.25 -14.32
C GLU A 321 -7.85 -18.97 -12.98
N ILE A 322 -8.52 -18.28 -12.04
CA ILE A 322 -7.96 -17.94 -10.72
C ILE A 322 -8.30 -19.02 -9.69
N ALA A 323 -9.52 -19.58 -9.74
CA ALA A 323 -10.00 -20.58 -8.81
C ALA A 323 -9.18 -21.89 -8.87
N THR A 324 -8.55 -22.19 -10.00
CA THR A 324 -7.69 -23.37 -10.18
C THR A 324 -6.34 -23.25 -9.48
N ILE A 325 -5.93 -22.04 -9.06
CA ILE A 325 -4.62 -21.80 -8.47
C ILE A 325 -4.67 -22.06 -6.96
N ASN A 326 -4.11 -23.16 -6.54
CA ASN A 326 -3.90 -23.43 -5.13
C ASN A 326 -2.69 -22.63 -4.61
N LYS A 327 -2.96 -21.46 -4.01
CA LYS A 327 -1.93 -20.52 -3.50
C LYS A 327 -0.98 -21.18 -2.48
N GLN A 328 -1.50 -22.08 -1.64
CA GLN A 328 -0.69 -22.76 -0.64
C GLN A 328 0.29 -23.75 -1.28
N LYS A 329 -0.15 -24.51 -2.29
CA LYS A 329 0.72 -25.44 -3.03
C LYS A 329 1.83 -24.68 -3.76
N GLN A 330 1.50 -23.56 -4.41
CA GLN A 330 2.49 -22.74 -5.12
C GLN A 330 3.49 -22.08 -4.15
N LEU A 331 3.05 -21.65 -2.97
CA LEU A 331 3.92 -21.13 -1.93
C LEU A 331 4.90 -22.21 -1.45
N PHE A 332 4.42 -23.43 -1.22
CA PHE A 332 5.28 -24.56 -0.84
C PHE A 332 6.34 -24.87 -1.89
N ILE A 333 5.96 -24.93 -3.17
CA ILE A 333 6.89 -25.17 -4.28
C ILE A 333 7.93 -24.04 -4.37
N SER A 334 7.50 -22.80 -4.22
CA SER A 334 8.37 -21.62 -4.22
C SER A 334 9.41 -21.65 -3.08
N ILE A 335 8.97 -21.99 -1.88
CA ILE A 335 9.88 -22.13 -0.72
C ILE A 335 10.87 -23.27 -0.96
N LEU A 336 10.40 -24.40 -1.47
CA LEU A 336 11.26 -25.56 -1.75
C LEU A 336 12.32 -25.22 -2.80
N LEU A 337 11.94 -24.54 -3.87
CA LEU A 337 12.82 -24.11 -4.95
C LEU A 337 13.84 -23.06 -4.45
N GLY A 338 13.38 -22.07 -3.69
CA GLY A 338 14.24 -21.05 -3.09
C GLY A 338 15.22 -21.65 -2.07
N ALA A 339 14.72 -22.56 -1.20
CA ALA A 339 15.53 -23.23 -0.20
C ALA A 339 16.59 -24.16 -0.84
N SER A 340 16.28 -24.88 -1.92
CA SER A 340 17.23 -25.75 -2.60
C SER A 340 18.43 -24.97 -3.16
N ILE A 341 18.19 -23.80 -3.75
CA ILE A 341 19.25 -22.94 -4.27
C ILE A 341 20.02 -22.26 -3.14
N SER A 342 19.32 -21.77 -2.08
CA SER A 342 19.99 -21.14 -0.93
C SER A 342 20.81 -22.13 -0.11
N LEU A 343 20.46 -23.42 -0.08
CA LEU A 343 21.27 -24.47 0.56
C LEU A 343 22.65 -24.61 -0.10
N ILE A 344 22.75 -24.42 -1.42
CA ILE A 344 24.05 -24.41 -2.12
C ILE A 344 24.93 -23.26 -1.60
N GLY A 345 24.34 -22.09 -1.38
CA GLY A 345 25.05 -20.93 -0.81
C GLY A 345 25.42 -21.14 0.67
N PHE A 346 24.53 -21.77 1.43
CA PHE A 346 24.73 -22.02 2.86
C PHE A 346 25.83 -23.09 3.10
N SER A 347 26.04 -24.02 2.15
CA SER A 347 27.13 -24.96 2.20
C SER A 347 28.50 -24.27 2.26
N SER A 348 28.67 -23.13 1.62
CA SER A 348 29.89 -22.33 1.67
C SER A 348 30.18 -21.72 3.04
N LEU A 349 29.15 -21.40 3.83
CA LEU A 349 29.30 -20.92 5.21
C LEU A 349 29.59 -22.04 6.21
N LEU A 350 29.03 -23.24 5.99
CA LEU A 350 29.27 -24.41 6.83
C LEU A 350 30.63 -25.05 6.56
N PHE A 351 31.17 -24.86 5.37
CA PHE A 351 32.36 -25.50 4.91
C PHE A 351 33.62 -25.24 5.77
N PRO A 352 33.99 -23.99 6.16
CA PRO A 352 35.11 -23.74 7.06
C PRO A 352 34.94 -24.43 8.41
N PHE A 353 33.73 -24.41 8.98
CA PHE A 353 33.42 -25.03 10.27
C PHE A 353 33.54 -26.56 10.26
N LEU A 354 33.15 -27.19 9.15
CA LEU A 354 33.32 -28.64 8.96
C LEU A 354 34.78 -29.02 8.68
N SER A 355 35.53 -28.13 8.01
CA SER A 355 36.93 -28.38 7.66
C SER A 355 37.82 -28.51 8.90
N ASP A 356 37.64 -27.63 9.89
CA ASP A 356 38.43 -27.63 11.12
C ASP A 356 38.20 -28.89 11.98
N ASN A 357 36.99 -29.48 11.89
CA ASN A 357 36.63 -30.68 12.62
C ASN A 357 37.00 -32.00 11.91
N ILE A 358 37.19 -32.00 10.60
CA ILE A 358 37.42 -33.20 9.79
C ILE A 358 38.90 -33.33 9.33
N SER A 359 39.71 -32.29 9.42
CA SER A 359 41.12 -32.30 9.05
C SER A 359 42.01 -33.28 9.82
N GLY A 360 41.45 -34.00 10.79
CA GLY A 360 42.10 -35.10 11.48
C GLY A 360 42.06 -36.48 10.79
N SER A 361 41.32 -36.67 9.70
CA SER A 361 41.23 -37.96 8.95
C SER A 361 41.63 -37.80 7.48
N GLY A 362 42.84 -38.12 7.16
CA GLY A 362 43.55 -37.91 5.93
C GLY A 362 43.02 -38.57 4.64
N GLY A 363 41.82 -38.23 4.19
CA GLY A 363 41.31 -38.84 2.97
C GLY A 363 40.44 -37.92 2.06
N MET A 364 40.15 -36.69 2.44
CA MET A 364 39.14 -35.85 1.74
C MET A 364 39.70 -34.56 1.13
N SER A 365 40.98 -34.51 0.86
CA SER A 365 41.70 -33.28 0.47
C SER A 365 41.41 -32.75 -0.93
N THR A 366 41.09 -33.62 -1.90
CA THR A 366 40.90 -33.19 -3.32
C THR A 366 39.53 -32.55 -3.59
N SER A 367 38.47 -33.07 -3.03
CA SER A 367 37.13 -32.44 -3.15
C SER A 367 37.09 -31.10 -2.45
N PHE A 368 37.89 -30.94 -1.42
CA PHE A 368 38.02 -29.75 -0.59
C PHE A 368 38.72 -28.59 -1.30
N THR A 369 39.81 -28.88 -2.01
CA THR A 369 40.55 -27.87 -2.80
C THR A 369 39.76 -27.37 -3.99
N VAL A 370 38.97 -28.22 -4.63
CA VAL A 370 38.09 -27.84 -5.74
C VAL A 370 36.95 -26.90 -5.24
N PHE A 371 36.39 -27.20 -4.10
CA PHE A 371 35.31 -26.35 -3.54
C PHE A 371 35.81 -24.97 -3.07
N ALA A 372 36.99 -24.93 -2.46
CA ALA A 372 37.65 -23.68 -2.08
C ALA A 372 38.04 -22.85 -3.34
N ALA A 373 38.56 -23.48 -4.38
CA ALA A 373 38.88 -22.80 -5.62
C ALA A 373 37.64 -22.24 -6.35
N ILE A 374 36.51 -22.95 -6.32
CA ILE A 374 35.26 -22.46 -6.89
C ILE A 374 34.76 -21.25 -6.09
N ASN A 375 34.90 -21.25 -4.77
CA ASN A 375 34.45 -20.14 -3.92
C ASN A 375 35.31 -18.87 -4.07
N GLU A 376 36.55 -18.97 -4.47
CA GLU A 376 37.41 -17.83 -4.84
C GLU A 376 36.97 -17.16 -6.15
N TRP A 377 36.51 -17.94 -7.13
CA TRP A 377 36.07 -17.39 -8.43
C TRP A 377 34.63 -16.91 -8.41
N VAL A 378 33.75 -17.63 -7.72
CA VAL A 378 32.33 -17.28 -7.58
C VAL A 378 31.95 -17.38 -6.10
N PRO A 379 31.68 -16.28 -5.42
CA PRO A 379 31.27 -16.32 -4.03
C PRO A 379 29.94 -17.08 -3.90
N LEU A 380 30.02 -18.37 -3.53
CA LEU A 380 28.85 -19.26 -3.40
C LEU A 380 27.80 -18.71 -2.44
N THR A 381 28.18 -17.83 -1.52
CA THR A 381 27.27 -17.12 -0.61
C THR A 381 26.21 -16.29 -1.36
N LEU A 382 26.49 -15.85 -2.60
CA LEU A 382 25.50 -15.15 -3.44
C LEU A 382 24.29 -16.03 -3.77
N PHE A 383 24.43 -17.35 -3.79
CA PHE A 383 23.32 -18.26 -4.04
C PHE A 383 22.25 -18.23 -2.93
N ILE A 384 22.58 -17.76 -1.72
CA ILE A 384 21.59 -17.52 -0.65
C ILE A 384 20.62 -16.44 -1.09
N ILE A 385 21.14 -15.32 -1.58
CA ILE A 385 20.33 -14.17 -2.05
C ILE A 385 19.56 -14.57 -3.31
N TRP A 386 20.23 -15.22 -4.28
CA TRP A 386 19.60 -15.68 -5.50
C TRP A 386 18.49 -16.71 -5.25
N GLY A 387 18.68 -17.63 -4.30
CA GLY A 387 17.66 -18.59 -3.91
C GLY A 387 16.39 -17.90 -3.36
N PHE A 388 16.57 -16.91 -2.49
CA PHE A 388 15.45 -16.13 -1.97
C PHE A 388 14.75 -15.34 -3.09
N VAL A 389 15.51 -14.64 -3.94
CA VAL A 389 14.95 -13.82 -5.04
C VAL A 389 14.20 -14.69 -6.04
N LEU A 390 14.77 -15.84 -6.44
CA LEU A 390 14.12 -16.76 -7.38
C LEU A 390 12.86 -17.39 -6.77
N GLY A 391 12.88 -17.75 -5.48
CA GLY A 391 11.71 -18.24 -4.78
C GLY A 391 10.57 -17.22 -4.81
N VAL A 392 10.83 -15.98 -4.39
CA VAL A 392 9.83 -14.90 -4.41
C VAL A 392 9.37 -14.59 -5.84
N SER A 393 10.28 -14.54 -6.80
CA SER A 393 9.98 -14.29 -8.22
C SER A 393 9.07 -15.36 -8.81
N TYR A 394 9.36 -16.64 -8.55
CA TYR A 394 8.50 -17.74 -8.99
C TYR A 394 7.09 -17.65 -8.40
N TYR A 395 6.99 -17.43 -7.09
CA TYR A 395 5.68 -17.27 -6.44
C TYR A 395 4.88 -16.12 -7.02
N THR A 396 5.49 -14.95 -7.14
CA THR A 396 4.82 -13.77 -7.69
C THR A 396 4.43 -13.98 -9.14
N HIS A 397 5.28 -14.57 -9.95
CA HIS A 397 4.99 -14.85 -11.35
C HIS A 397 3.79 -15.80 -11.49
N VAL A 398 3.82 -16.95 -10.82
CA VAL A 398 2.75 -17.97 -10.95
C VAL A 398 1.41 -17.48 -10.40
N VAL A 399 1.42 -16.76 -9.27
CA VAL A 399 0.17 -16.29 -8.64
C VAL A 399 -0.41 -15.09 -9.36
N TYR A 400 0.42 -14.14 -9.83
CA TYR A 400 -0.07 -12.88 -10.42
C TYR A 400 -0.15 -12.87 -11.94
N HIS A 401 0.52 -13.78 -12.64
CA HIS A 401 0.47 -13.88 -14.11
C HIS A 401 -0.97 -14.06 -14.64
N PRO A 402 -1.82 -14.95 -14.09
CA PRO A 402 -3.20 -15.08 -14.53
C PRO A 402 -4.02 -13.81 -14.33
N TYR A 403 -3.82 -13.11 -13.22
CA TYR A 403 -4.48 -11.81 -13.00
C TYR A 403 -4.08 -10.78 -14.05
N LYS A 404 -2.80 -10.77 -14.45
CA LYS A 404 -2.31 -9.89 -15.53
C LYS A 404 -2.97 -10.25 -16.85
N LYS A 405 -3.01 -11.53 -17.21
CA LYS A 405 -3.62 -12.02 -18.46
C LYS A 405 -5.09 -11.62 -18.57
N ILE A 406 -5.88 -11.87 -17.52
CA ILE A 406 -7.31 -11.51 -17.48
C ILE A 406 -7.49 -9.99 -17.60
N ARG A 407 -6.67 -9.20 -16.92
CA ARG A 407 -6.72 -7.74 -17.01
C ARG A 407 -6.42 -7.23 -18.41
N ASP A 408 -5.44 -7.83 -19.08
CA ASP A 408 -5.07 -7.45 -20.44
C ASP A 408 -6.19 -7.84 -21.43
N GLN A 409 -6.87 -8.98 -21.21
CA GLN A 409 -8.06 -9.38 -21.97
C GLN A 409 -9.23 -8.41 -21.76
N ILE A 410 -9.51 -7.99 -20.51
CA ILE A 410 -10.57 -7.01 -20.22
C ILE A 410 -10.28 -5.69 -20.94
N LYS A 411 -9.04 -5.20 -20.88
CA LYS A 411 -8.66 -3.97 -21.60
C LYS A 411 -8.81 -4.08 -23.12
N GLN A 412 -8.50 -5.25 -23.67
CA GLN A 412 -8.69 -5.50 -25.08
C GLN A 412 -10.17 -5.50 -25.43
N MET A 413 -11.03 -6.18 -24.66
CA MET A 413 -12.47 -6.17 -24.85
C MET A 413 -13.06 -4.76 -24.71
N GLU A 414 -12.63 -3.97 -23.74
CA GLU A 414 -13.07 -2.57 -23.58
C GLU A 414 -12.73 -1.73 -24.81
N LYS A 415 -11.54 -1.91 -25.38
CA LYS A 415 -11.13 -1.23 -26.61
C LYS A 415 -11.95 -1.66 -27.82
N GLU A 416 -12.12 -2.96 -28.03
CA GLU A 416 -12.90 -3.53 -29.14
C GLU A 416 -14.38 -3.13 -29.05
N PHE A 417 -14.92 -3.10 -27.81
CA PHE A 417 -16.31 -2.67 -27.57
C PHE A 417 -16.52 -1.20 -27.94
N SER A 418 -15.57 -0.31 -27.62
CA SER A 418 -15.63 1.09 -28.04
C SER A 418 -15.65 1.24 -29.55
N ASP A 419 -14.80 0.49 -30.27
CA ASP A 419 -14.75 0.49 -31.73
C ASP A 419 -16.05 -0.09 -32.34
N CYS A 420 -16.60 -1.15 -31.76
CA CYS A 420 -17.90 -1.72 -32.17
C CYS A 420 -19.05 -0.71 -31.99
N LEU A 421 -19.12 -0.01 -30.87
CA LEU A 421 -20.13 1.03 -30.63
C LEU A 421 -20.01 2.18 -31.63
N TYR A 422 -18.81 2.62 -31.96
CA TYR A 422 -18.57 3.63 -32.96
C TYR A 422 -19.06 3.20 -34.36
N ILE A 423 -18.77 1.96 -34.76
CA ILE A 423 -19.22 1.39 -36.03
C ILE A 423 -20.74 1.26 -36.07
N MET A 424 -21.37 0.80 -34.96
CA MET A 424 -22.82 0.72 -34.85
C MET A 424 -23.48 2.11 -34.96
N GLY A 425 -22.95 3.10 -34.23
CA GLY A 425 -23.44 4.46 -34.26
C GLY A 425 -23.39 5.06 -35.67
N LYS A 426 -22.32 4.79 -36.44
CA LYS A 426 -22.17 5.22 -37.82
C LYS A 426 -23.12 4.53 -38.80
N ARG A 427 -23.64 3.33 -38.45
CA ARG A 427 -24.61 2.62 -39.33
C ARG A 427 -26.07 2.99 -39.04
N ILE A 428 -26.36 3.53 -37.86
CA ILE A 428 -27.72 3.87 -37.41
C ILE A 428 -28.02 5.37 -37.70
N GLY A 429 -27.01 6.24 -37.74
CA GLY A 429 -27.11 7.63 -38.15
C GLY A 429 -26.75 7.81 -39.61
#